data_a7fbc24e07b5b79150d6e9a42d1fc637
#
_entry.id   a7fbc24e07b5b79150d6e9a42d1fc637
#
_cell.length_a   1.000
_cell.length_b   1.000
_cell.length_c   1.000
_cell.angle_alpha   90.00
_cell.angle_beta   90.00
_cell.angle_gamma   90.00
#
_symmetry.space_group_name_H-M   'P 1'
#
loop_
_entity.id
_entity.type
_entity.pdbx_description
1 polymer ?
#
loop_
_entity_poly.entity_id
_entity_poly.type
_entity_poly.pdbx_seq_one_letter_code
_entity_poly.pdbx_strand_id
1 'polypeptide(L)'
;KRYAIIVAGGKGTRMGNDIPKQFIEIAGKPILAHTIENFYRFDPNIDLIIVLPQNQQEYWKRLCSIHRITIPHLVVKGGETRFHSVLNGLSLIPDEGIVAIHDGVRPLTAHRVIENCFHVAEEKGGAIPVLPLPDSLRQIFPDKSSKAVDRTAFVAVQTPQTFRVEEIKKAYKLPYNDTFTDDASVYEAAGYIPELVEGNRENLKITLPVDLAIAEIRLKE
;
A
#
# COMPACT_ATOMS: atom_id res chain seq x y z
N LYS A 1 -17.84 1.12 8.92
CA LYS A 1 -16.66 1.92 9.30
C LYS A 1 -15.49 1.58 8.36
N ARG A 2 -14.72 2.60 7.94
CA ARG A 2 -13.56 2.46 7.04
C ARG A 2 -12.27 2.80 7.75
N TYR A 3 -11.24 2.02 7.46
CA TYR A 3 -9.88 2.20 7.99
C TYR A 3 -8.88 2.16 6.83
N ALA A 4 -7.76 2.88 6.95
CA ALA A 4 -6.63 2.71 6.05
C ALA A 4 -5.33 2.55 6.85
N ILE A 5 -4.64 1.43 6.64
CA ILE A 5 -3.30 1.16 7.16
C ILE A 5 -2.29 1.49 6.08
N ILE A 6 -1.55 2.58 6.27
CA ILE A 6 -0.54 3.04 5.32
C ILE A 6 0.83 2.57 5.81
N VAL A 7 1.41 1.61 5.09
CA VAL A 7 2.71 1.00 5.45
C VAL A 7 3.85 1.78 4.80
N ALA A 8 4.71 2.36 5.62
CA ALA A 8 5.81 3.23 5.18
C ALA A 8 7.15 2.84 5.82
N GLY A 9 7.45 1.53 5.92
CA GLY A 9 8.62 0.98 6.60
C GLY A 9 9.83 0.66 5.70
N GLY A 10 9.76 0.94 4.39
CA GLY A 10 10.82 0.57 3.45
C GLY A 10 12.13 1.35 3.68
N LYS A 11 13.27 0.64 3.72
CA LYS A 11 14.62 1.26 3.90
C LYS A 11 15.07 2.16 2.74
N GLY A 12 14.39 2.12 1.59
CA GLY A 12 14.65 3.01 0.44
C GLY A 12 16.05 2.91 -0.20
N THR A 13 16.80 1.84 0.07
CA THR A 13 18.22 1.67 -0.33
C THR A 13 18.50 1.86 -1.82
N ARG A 14 17.48 1.66 -2.68
CA ARG A 14 17.59 1.86 -4.15
C ARG A 14 17.56 3.32 -4.61
N MET A 15 17.25 4.25 -3.71
CA MET A 15 17.13 5.69 -4.04
C MET A 15 18.43 6.46 -3.89
N GLY A 16 19.48 5.84 -3.28
CA GLY A 16 20.80 6.48 -3.09
C GLY A 16 20.81 7.71 -2.17
N ASN A 17 19.73 7.95 -1.42
CA ASN A 17 19.58 9.06 -0.49
C ASN A 17 19.64 8.58 0.97
N ASP A 18 20.20 9.42 1.84
CA ASP A 18 20.21 9.19 3.30
C ASP A 18 18.81 9.34 3.93
N ILE A 19 17.88 10.02 3.21
CA ILE A 19 16.50 10.23 3.66
C ILE A 19 15.66 9.04 3.23
N PRO A 20 14.88 8.40 4.14
CA PRO A 20 13.94 7.35 3.77
C PRO A 20 12.96 7.83 2.70
N LYS A 21 12.75 7.03 1.66
CA LYS A 21 12.03 7.44 0.44
C LYS A 21 10.64 8.02 0.68
N GLN A 22 9.92 7.53 1.70
CA GLN A 22 8.59 8.02 2.05
C GLN A 22 8.58 9.49 2.53
N PHE A 23 9.75 10.01 2.92
CA PHE A 23 9.92 11.38 3.37
C PHE A 23 10.58 12.31 2.34
N ILE A 24 10.95 11.78 1.17
CA ILE A 24 11.40 12.61 0.06
C ILE A 24 10.26 13.55 -0.34
N GLU A 25 10.59 14.82 -0.54
CA GLU A 25 9.61 15.84 -0.93
C GLU A 25 9.39 15.82 -2.43
N ILE A 26 8.12 15.82 -2.83
CA ILE A 26 7.64 16.06 -4.19
C ILE A 26 6.51 17.08 -4.13
N ALA A 27 6.45 18.00 -5.06
CA ALA A 27 5.44 19.07 -5.07
C ALA A 27 5.27 19.78 -3.69
N GLY A 28 6.39 19.99 -2.98
CA GLY A 28 6.45 20.74 -1.72
C GLY A 28 6.04 19.99 -0.46
N LYS A 29 5.80 18.68 -0.52
CA LYS A 29 5.46 17.85 0.65
C LYS A 29 6.11 16.46 0.57
N PRO A 30 6.33 15.77 1.71
CA PRO A 30 6.74 14.37 1.72
C PRO A 30 5.77 13.47 0.95
N ILE A 31 6.29 12.46 0.26
CA ILE A 31 5.46 11.47 -0.47
C ILE A 31 4.36 10.88 0.44
N LEU A 32 4.71 10.53 1.67
CA LEU A 32 3.76 9.99 2.64
C LEU A 32 2.62 10.95 2.96
N ALA A 33 2.89 12.26 3.00
CA ALA A 33 1.85 13.27 3.22
C ALA A 33 0.84 13.29 2.09
N HIS A 34 1.28 13.22 0.83
CA HIS A 34 0.39 13.11 -0.32
C HIS A 34 -0.48 11.86 -0.25
N THR A 35 0.09 10.72 0.15
CA THR A 35 -0.68 9.47 0.31
C THR A 35 -1.75 9.60 1.39
N ILE A 36 -1.42 10.18 2.55
CA ILE A 36 -2.37 10.45 3.64
C ILE A 36 -3.47 11.40 3.19
N GLU A 37 -3.10 12.51 2.53
CA GLU A 37 -4.04 13.50 2.00
C GLU A 37 -5.00 12.89 0.98
N ASN A 38 -4.53 11.96 0.16
CA ASN A 38 -5.35 11.31 -0.86
C ASN A 38 -6.47 10.47 -0.21
N PHE A 39 -6.16 9.67 0.80
CA PHE A 39 -7.18 8.91 1.53
C PHE A 39 -8.13 9.81 2.33
N TYR A 40 -7.62 10.86 2.95
CA TYR A 40 -8.45 11.82 3.70
C TYR A 40 -9.41 12.61 2.78
N ARG A 41 -8.96 13.00 1.59
CA ARG A 41 -9.82 13.66 0.58
C ARG A 41 -10.88 12.71 0.04
N PHE A 42 -10.57 11.41 -0.05
CA PHE A 42 -11.55 10.40 -0.45
C PHE A 42 -12.66 10.25 0.61
N ASP A 43 -12.29 10.13 1.87
CA ASP A 43 -13.25 10.02 2.99
C ASP A 43 -12.67 10.69 4.24
N PRO A 44 -13.15 11.90 4.62
CA PRO A 44 -12.68 12.58 5.83
C PRO A 44 -12.99 11.84 7.15
N ASN A 45 -13.87 10.83 7.12
CA ASN A 45 -14.23 10.01 8.28
C ASN A 45 -13.44 8.69 8.35
N ILE A 46 -12.49 8.49 7.44
CA ILE A 46 -11.63 7.31 7.45
C ILE A 46 -10.63 7.39 8.61
N ASP A 47 -10.48 6.31 9.36
CA ASP A 47 -9.44 6.23 10.39
C ASP A 47 -8.11 5.83 9.74
N LEU A 48 -7.11 6.71 9.83
CA LEU A 48 -5.79 6.53 9.22
C LEU A 48 -4.79 6.00 10.26
N ILE A 49 -4.13 4.91 9.95
CA ILE A 49 -3.08 4.30 10.75
C ILE A 49 -1.80 4.25 9.90
N ILE A 50 -0.77 4.96 10.34
CA ILE A 50 0.51 5.05 9.65
C ILE A 50 1.51 4.12 10.35
N VAL A 51 2.05 3.16 9.60
CA VAL A 51 3.02 2.21 10.13
C VAL A 51 4.42 2.63 9.73
N LEU A 52 5.24 3.04 10.71
CA LEU A 52 6.60 3.54 10.53
C LEU A 52 7.60 2.80 11.42
N PRO A 53 8.85 2.60 10.97
CA PRO A 53 9.93 2.20 11.86
C PRO A 53 10.03 3.13 13.08
N GLN A 54 10.29 2.57 14.26
CA GLN A 54 10.30 3.34 15.51
C GLN A 54 11.25 4.54 15.46
N ASN A 55 12.43 4.36 14.87
CA ASN A 55 13.44 5.42 14.72
C ASN A 55 13.05 6.52 13.71
N GLN A 56 11.94 6.38 12.98
CA GLN A 56 11.47 7.35 12.00
C GLN A 56 10.25 8.15 12.48
N GLN A 57 9.61 7.75 13.58
CA GLN A 57 8.38 8.37 14.06
C GLN A 57 8.58 9.81 14.51
N GLU A 58 9.66 10.12 15.23
CA GLU A 58 9.99 11.49 15.65
C GLU A 58 10.35 12.38 14.43
N TYR A 59 10.98 11.80 13.43
CA TYR A 59 11.25 12.53 12.18
C TYR A 59 9.94 12.85 11.43
N TRP A 60 9.02 11.89 11.34
CA TRP A 60 7.70 12.11 10.77
C TRP A 60 6.92 13.20 11.51
N LYS A 61 6.90 13.18 12.83
CA LYS A 61 6.27 14.21 13.67
C LYS A 61 6.81 15.62 13.37
N ARG A 62 8.13 15.75 13.21
CA ARG A 62 8.74 17.03 12.80
C ARG A 62 8.30 17.46 11.41
N LEU A 63 8.26 16.53 10.44
CA LEU A 63 7.78 16.84 9.09
C LEU A 63 6.30 17.26 9.10
N CYS A 64 5.45 16.64 9.91
CA CYS A 64 4.08 17.09 10.09
C CYS A 64 3.97 18.54 10.54
N SER A 65 4.84 18.96 11.47
CA SER A 65 4.89 20.36 11.95
C SER A 65 5.40 21.31 10.87
N ILE A 66 6.48 20.96 10.18
CA ILE A 66 7.10 21.78 9.12
C ILE A 66 6.10 22.00 7.96
N HIS A 67 5.46 20.93 7.47
CA HIS A 67 4.55 20.98 6.32
C HIS A 67 3.10 21.22 6.72
N ARG A 68 2.80 21.51 8.00
CA ARG A 68 1.46 21.76 8.53
C ARG A 68 0.46 20.67 8.17
N ILE A 69 0.88 19.40 8.31
CA ILE A 69 0.03 18.23 8.09
C ILE A 69 -0.86 18.06 9.33
N THR A 70 -2.12 18.52 9.22
CA THR A 70 -3.10 18.53 10.32
C THR A 70 -4.11 17.38 10.24
N ILE A 71 -4.02 16.52 9.23
CA ILE A 71 -4.90 15.37 9.06
C ILE A 71 -4.75 14.43 10.25
N PRO A 72 -5.84 14.10 10.97
CA PRO A 72 -5.78 13.14 12.09
C PRO A 72 -5.31 11.77 11.63
N HIS A 73 -4.30 11.23 12.28
CA HIS A 73 -3.83 9.86 12.04
C HIS A 73 -3.11 9.30 13.26
N LEU A 74 -3.18 7.98 13.44
CA LEU A 74 -2.40 7.25 14.43
C LEU A 74 -1.08 6.80 13.81
N VAL A 75 0.00 6.85 14.58
CA VAL A 75 1.30 6.31 14.18
C VAL A 75 1.63 5.10 15.03
N VAL A 76 1.92 3.98 14.37
CA VAL A 76 2.27 2.73 15.03
C VAL A 76 3.66 2.24 14.57
N LYS A 77 4.34 1.52 15.46
CA LYS A 77 5.65 0.93 15.18
C LYS A 77 5.52 -0.18 14.13
N GLY A 78 6.35 -0.15 13.10
CA GLY A 78 6.55 -1.24 12.15
C GLY A 78 7.21 -2.46 12.81
N GLY A 79 7.01 -3.62 12.20
CA GLY A 79 7.64 -4.88 12.59
C GLY A 79 8.87 -5.22 11.73
N GLU A 80 9.39 -6.43 11.90
CA GLU A 80 10.59 -6.92 11.19
C GLU A 80 10.36 -7.04 9.67
N THR A 81 9.16 -7.44 9.28
CA THR A 81 8.75 -7.57 7.88
C THR A 81 7.52 -6.70 7.59
N ARG A 82 7.10 -6.65 6.30
CA ARG A 82 5.85 -6.00 5.91
C ARG A 82 4.65 -6.65 6.60
N PHE A 83 4.63 -7.99 6.70
CA PHE A 83 3.60 -8.74 7.41
C PHE A 83 3.47 -8.27 8.87
N HIS A 84 4.56 -8.25 9.64
CA HIS A 84 4.53 -7.80 11.04
C HIS A 84 4.14 -6.32 11.18
N SER A 85 4.48 -5.50 10.20
CA SER A 85 4.08 -4.10 10.16
C SER A 85 2.57 -3.94 9.99
N VAL A 86 1.96 -4.69 9.07
CA VAL A 86 0.51 -4.71 8.87
C VAL A 86 -0.20 -5.28 10.10
N LEU A 87 0.32 -6.36 10.68
CA LEU A 87 -0.22 -6.96 11.90
C LEU A 87 -0.31 -5.94 13.05
N ASN A 88 0.75 -5.12 13.24
CA ASN A 88 0.75 -4.05 14.24
C ASN A 88 -0.34 -3.00 13.95
N GLY A 89 -0.54 -2.64 12.68
CA GLY A 89 -1.63 -1.73 12.28
C GLY A 89 -3.02 -2.32 12.55
N LEU A 90 -3.23 -3.60 12.16
CA LEU A 90 -4.49 -4.32 12.38
C LEU A 90 -4.86 -4.45 13.86
N SER A 91 -3.87 -4.52 14.76
CA SER A 91 -4.13 -4.62 16.20
C SER A 91 -4.80 -3.39 16.81
N LEU A 92 -4.75 -2.24 16.13
CA LEU A 92 -5.31 -0.97 16.59
C LEU A 92 -6.77 -0.73 16.17
N ILE A 93 -7.30 -1.53 15.28
CA ILE A 93 -8.68 -1.38 14.80
C ILE A 93 -9.59 -2.45 15.39
N PRO A 94 -10.90 -2.17 15.60
CA PRO A 94 -11.89 -3.17 16.01
C PRO A 94 -11.99 -4.33 15.00
N ASP A 95 -12.73 -5.38 15.34
CA ASP A 95 -12.91 -6.55 14.45
C ASP A 95 -14.02 -6.35 13.40
N GLU A 96 -14.55 -5.14 13.27
CA GLU A 96 -15.62 -4.78 12.33
C GLU A 96 -15.19 -3.69 11.36
N GLY A 97 -15.88 -3.62 10.22
CA GLY A 97 -15.65 -2.64 9.17
C GLY A 97 -14.75 -3.16 8.04
N ILE A 98 -14.28 -2.24 7.23
CA ILE A 98 -13.44 -2.51 6.05
C ILE A 98 -12.11 -1.78 6.19
N VAL A 99 -11.00 -2.48 5.93
CA VAL A 99 -9.65 -1.91 6.00
C VAL A 99 -8.94 -1.98 4.66
N ALA A 100 -8.43 -0.84 4.23
CA ALA A 100 -7.52 -0.73 3.10
C ALA A 100 -6.06 -0.77 3.60
N ILE A 101 -5.24 -1.66 3.08
CA ILE A 101 -3.81 -1.74 3.37
C ILE A 101 -3.06 -1.18 2.16
N HIS A 102 -2.28 -0.14 2.39
CA HIS A 102 -1.72 0.66 1.30
C HIS A 102 -0.23 0.98 1.48
N ASP A 103 0.51 0.99 0.37
CA ASP A 103 1.91 1.42 0.37
C ASP A 103 2.00 2.94 0.54
N GLY A 104 2.74 3.43 1.54
CA GLY A 104 2.93 4.86 1.82
C GLY A 104 3.67 5.65 0.73
N VAL A 105 4.13 4.97 -0.32
CA VAL A 105 4.83 5.54 -1.48
C VAL A 105 4.04 5.39 -2.79
N ARG A 106 2.70 5.36 -2.69
CA ARG A 106 1.77 5.42 -3.83
C ARG A 106 0.78 6.59 -3.69
N PRO A 107 1.24 7.81 -3.89
CA PRO A 107 0.43 9.01 -3.64
C PRO A 107 -0.68 9.27 -4.68
N LEU A 108 -0.68 8.54 -5.81
CA LEU A 108 -1.49 8.84 -7.00
C LEU A 108 -2.61 7.82 -7.25
N THR A 109 -3.08 7.13 -6.20
CA THR A 109 -4.23 6.24 -6.33
C THR A 109 -5.49 7.05 -6.62
N ALA A 110 -6.17 6.76 -7.71
CA ALA A 110 -7.42 7.45 -8.05
C ALA A 110 -8.53 7.13 -7.03
N HIS A 111 -9.35 8.13 -6.67
CA HIS A 111 -10.45 7.94 -5.72
C HIS A 111 -11.42 6.84 -6.17
N ARG A 112 -11.70 6.72 -7.49
CA ARG A 112 -12.52 5.64 -8.03
C ARG A 112 -11.97 4.24 -7.71
N VAL A 113 -10.63 4.08 -7.67
CA VAL A 113 -9.99 2.81 -7.32
C VAL A 113 -10.17 2.52 -5.83
N ILE A 114 -9.96 3.53 -4.98
CA ILE A 114 -10.17 3.40 -3.53
C ILE A 114 -11.62 3.02 -3.25
N GLU A 115 -12.58 3.72 -3.88
CA GLU A 115 -14.01 3.48 -3.72
C GLU A 115 -14.41 2.07 -4.15
N ASN A 116 -13.98 1.64 -5.35
CA ASN A 116 -14.26 0.30 -5.86
C ASN A 116 -13.68 -0.79 -4.94
N CYS A 117 -12.45 -0.60 -4.43
CA CYS A 117 -11.87 -1.55 -3.49
C CYS A 117 -12.69 -1.66 -2.20
N PHE A 118 -13.16 -0.54 -1.62
CA PHE A 118 -14.01 -0.56 -0.44
C PHE A 118 -15.37 -1.20 -0.70
N HIS A 119 -16.01 -0.85 -1.82
CA HIS A 119 -17.32 -1.38 -2.19
C HIS A 119 -17.27 -2.89 -2.42
N VAL A 120 -16.32 -3.37 -3.23
CA VAL A 120 -16.18 -4.80 -3.53
C VAL A 120 -15.77 -5.59 -2.29
N ALA A 121 -14.88 -5.06 -1.44
CA ALA A 121 -14.52 -5.70 -0.18
C ALA A 121 -15.71 -5.80 0.79
N GLU A 122 -16.59 -4.80 0.83
CA GLU A 122 -17.81 -4.83 1.64
C GLU A 122 -18.77 -5.92 1.15
N GLU A 123 -18.91 -6.12 -0.15
CA GLU A 123 -19.81 -7.12 -0.73
C GLU A 123 -19.21 -8.53 -0.74
N LYS A 124 -17.91 -8.68 -1.05
CA LYS A 124 -17.25 -9.95 -1.38
C LYS A 124 -16.18 -10.40 -0.37
N GLY A 125 -15.82 -9.55 0.60
CA GLY A 125 -14.82 -9.87 1.62
C GLY A 125 -13.45 -9.26 1.36
N GLY A 126 -12.94 -9.31 0.13
CA GLY A 126 -11.64 -8.75 -0.24
C GLY A 126 -11.58 -8.24 -1.68
N ALA A 127 -10.82 -7.18 -1.91
CA ALA A 127 -10.60 -6.59 -3.24
C ALA A 127 -9.17 -6.08 -3.39
N ILE A 128 -8.57 -6.33 -4.56
CA ILE A 128 -7.23 -5.87 -4.90
C ILE A 128 -7.21 -5.20 -6.29
N PRO A 129 -6.62 -4.02 -6.43
CA PRO A 129 -6.55 -3.34 -7.72
C PRO A 129 -5.43 -3.94 -8.57
N VAL A 130 -5.73 -4.15 -9.85
CA VAL A 130 -4.82 -4.79 -10.80
C VAL A 130 -4.74 -4.03 -12.11
N LEU A 131 -3.63 -4.21 -12.81
CA LEU A 131 -3.43 -3.71 -14.17
C LEU A 131 -2.99 -4.85 -15.10
N PRO A 132 -3.44 -4.85 -16.38
CA PRO A 132 -2.87 -5.73 -17.38
C PRO A 132 -1.41 -5.38 -17.64
N LEU A 133 -0.60 -6.40 -17.94
CA LEU A 133 0.81 -6.23 -18.25
C LEU A 133 0.99 -5.78 -19.70
N PRO A 134 1.67 -4.64 -19.97
CA PRO A 134 1.85 -4.14 -21.34
C PRO A 134 2.89 -4.93 -22.13
N ASP A 135 3.94 -5.43 -21.44
CA ASP A 135 5.07 -6.09 -22.07
C ASP A 135 4.88 -7.60 -22.21
N SER A 136 5.63 -8.22 -23.13
CA SER A 136 5.72 -9.68 -23.25
C SER A 136 6.44 -10.27 -22.05
N LEU A 137 5.90 -11.36 -21.49
CA LEU A 137 6.46 -12.05 -20.33
C LEU A 137 7.23 -13.29 -20.73
N ARG A 138 8.29 -13.59 -19.95
CA ARG A 138 9.04 -14.85 -20.02
C ARG A 138 9.20 -15.44 -18.64
N GLN A 139 8.90 -16.72 -18.51
CA GLN A 139 9.29 -17.51 -17.34
C GLN A 139 10.78 -17.82 -17.44
N ILE A 140 11.52 -17.60 -16.35
CA ILE A 140 12.95 -17.90 -16.24
C ILE A 140 13.11 -19.15 -15.37
N PHE A 141 13.93 -20.09 -15.84
CA PHE A 141 14.24 -21.32 -15.12
C PHE A 141 15.59 -21.20 -14.38
N PRO A 142 15.87 -22.13 -13.40
CA PRO A 142 17.13 -22.10 -12.62
C PRO A 142 18.39 -22.19 -13.47
N ASP A 143 18.35 -22.86 -14.64
CA ASP A 143 19.44 -22.97 -15.63
C ASP A 143 19.61 -21.71 -16.49
N LYS A 144 18.90 -20.62 -16.17
CA LYS A 144 18.83 -19.36 -16.92
C LYS A 144 18.17 -19.45 -18.30
N SER A 145 17.65 -20.59 -18.70
CA SER A 145 16.78 -20.68 -19.87
C SER A 145 15.47 -19.95 -19.65
N SER A 146 14.73 -19.66 -20.70
CA SER A 146 13.46 -18.96 -20.56
C SER A 146 12.43 -19.42 -21.58
N LYS A 147 11.13 -19.32 -21.22
CA LYS A 147 10.00 -19.64 -22.09
C LYS A 147 9.02 -18.46 -22.13
N ALA A 148 8.51 -18.14 -23.32
CA ALA A 148 7.41 -17.19 -23.44
C ALA A 148 6.17 -17.73 -22.74
N VAL A 149 5.44 -16.85 -22.03
CA VAL A 149 4.15 -17.17 -21.40
C VAL A 149 3.07 -16.24 -21.91
N ASP A 150 1.85 -16.68 -21.86
CA ASP A 150 0.70 -15.85 -22.22
C ASP A 150 0.51 -14.78 -21.13
N ARG A 151 0.79 -13.52 -21.47
CA ARG A 151 0.65 -12.39 -20.54
C ARG A 151 -0.80 -12.13 -20.12
N THR A 152 -1.80 -12.61 -20.87
CA THR A 152 -3.21 -12.39 -20.54
C THR A 152 -3.65 -13.19 -19.30
N ALA A 153 -2.85 -14.20 -18.91
CA ALA A 153 -3.05 -14.95 -17.67
C ALA A 153 -2.45 -14.27 -16.43
N PHE A 154 -1.84 -13.08 -16.56
CA PHE A 154 -1.15 -12.38 -15.48
C PHE A 154 -1.58 -10.94 -15.38
N VAL A 155 -1.59 -10.41 -14.16
CA VAL A 155 -1.87 -9.00 -13.87
C VAL A 155 -0.84 -8.45 -12.89
N ALA A 156 -0.56 -7.16 -12.96
CA ALA A 156 0.23 -6.46 -11.97
C ALA A 156 -0.67 -5.99 -10.83
N VAL A 157 -0.35 -6.40 -9.60
CA VAL A 157 -1.12 -6.05 -8.40
C VAL A 157 -0.66 -4.70 -7.86
N GLN A 158 -1.62 -3.88 -7.46
CA GLN A 158 -1.39 -2.60 -6.79
C GLN A 158 -1.94 -2.64 -5.35
N THR A 159 -1.85 -1.51 -4.65
CA THR A 159 -2.58 -1.21 -3.41
C THR A 159 -3.44 0.04 -3.61
N PRO A 160 -4.54 0.24 -2.86
CA PRO A 160 -4.90 -0.43 -1.60
C PRO A 160 -5.42 -1.85 -1.81
N GLN A 161 -4.96 -2.81 -1.01
CA GLN A 161 -5.59 -4.11 -0.87
C GLN A 161 -6.57 -4.02 0.27
N THR A 162 -7.84 -4.27 0.00
CA THR A 162 -8.94 -3.89 0.90
C THR A 162 -9.74 -5.12 1.30
N PHE A 163 -10.02 -5.26 2.60
CA PHE A 163 -10.62 -6.47 3.15
C PHE A 163 -11.62 -6.15 4.25
N ARG A 164 -12.55 -7.09 4.52
CA ARG A 164 -13.27 -7.10 5.80
C ARG A 164 -12.29 -7.31 6.93
N VAL A 165 -12.39 -6.46 7.96
CA VAL A 165 -11.44 -6.48 9.09
C VAL A 165 -11.40 -7.84 9.77
N GLU A 166 -12.55 -8.44 10.01
CA GLU A 166 -12.66 -9.75 10.66
C GLU A 166 -11.88 -10.83 9.89
N GLU A 167 -12.00 -10.85 8.56
CA GLU A 167 -11.39 -11.87 7.71
C GLU A 167 -9.88 -11.68 7.63
N ILE A 168 -9.41 -10.46 7.35
CA ILE A 168 -7.97 -10.21 7.25
C ILE A 168 -7.25 -10.39 8.59
N LYS A 169 -7.87 -10.05 9.70
CA LYS A 169 -7.31 -10.34 11.04
C LYS A 169 -7.21 -11.83 11.31
N LYS A 170 -8.18 -12.65 10.86
CA LYS A 170 -8.08 -14.12 10.93
C LYS A 170 -6.91 -14.63 10.09
N ALA A 171 -6.73 -14.10 8.88
CA ALA A 171 -5.62 -14.46 8.01
C ALA A 171 -4.25 -14.12 8.64
N TYR A 172 -4.13 -12.96 9.27
CA TYR A 172 -2.90 -12.53 9.95
C TYR A 172 -2.60 -13.27 11.28
N LYS A 173 -3.46 -14.20 11.73
CA LYS A 173 -3.14 -15.15 12.81
C LYS A 173 -2.31 -16.34 12.33
N LEU A 174 -2.19 -16.56 11.01
CA LEU A 174 -1.29 -17.56 10.46
C LEU A 174 0.17 -17.22 10.79
N PRO A 175 1.03 -18.23 10.99
CA PRO A 175 2.46 -17.99 11.16
C PRO A 175 3.02 -17.34 9.89
N TYR A 176 3.95 -16.38 10.07
CA TYR A 176 4.63 -15.73 8.97
C TYR A 176 5.31 -16.76 8.04
N ASN A 177 5.22 -16.51 6.75
CA ASN A 177 5.88 -17.28 5.71
C ASN A 177 6.51 -16.32 4.68
N ASP A 178 7.72 -16.61 4.21
CA ASP A 178 8.45 -15.81 3.22
C ASP A 178 7.75 -15.73 1.85
N THR A 179 6.78 -16.59 1.59
CA THR A 179 5.93 -16.53 0.39
C THR A 179 4.86 -15.45 0.47
N PHE A 180 4.65 -14.83 1.63
CA PHE A 180 3.71 -13.72 1.80
C PHE A 180 4.30 -12.42 1.23
N THR A 181 4.06 -12.17 -0.05
CA THR A 181 4.59 -11.01 -0.77
C THR A 181 3.75 -9.75 -0.59
N ASP A 182 2.46 -9.93 -0.28
CA ASP A 182 1.46 -8.86 -0.08
C ASP A 182 0.33 -9.34 0.85
N ASP A 183 -0.70 -8.50 1.06
CA ASP A 183 -1.80 -8.83 1.96
C ASP A 183 -2.77 -9.84 1.33
N ALA A 184 -2.90 -9.82 0.01
CA ALA A 184 -3.70 -10.80 -0.73
C ALA A 184 -3.16 -12.22 -0.54
N SER A 185 -1.85 -12.42 -0.62
CA SER A 185 -1.24 -13.74 -0.41
C SER A 185 -1.45 -14.28 1.02
N VAL A 186 -1.52 -13.41 2.03
CA VAL A 186 -1.88 -13.79 3.40
C VAL A 186 -3.36 -14.17 3.48
N TYR A 187 -4.23 -13.42 2.82
CA TYR A 187 -5.67 -13.64 2.77
C TYR A 187 -6.01 -14.97 2.09
N GLU A 188 -5.35 -15.25 0.96
CA GLU A 188 -5.46 -16.51 0.21
C GLU A 188 -4.97 -17.72 1.02
N ALA A 189 -3.88 -17.58 1.77
CA ALA A 189 -3.36 -18.66 2.64
C ALA A 189 -4.35 -19.04 3.76
N ALA A 190 -5.24 -18.13 4.14
CA ALA A 190 -6.34 -18.41 5.08
C ALA A 190 -7.60 -19.00 4.42
N GLY A 191 -7.56 -19.27 3.11
CA GLY A 191 -8.66 -19.88 2.36
C GLY A 191 -9.68 -18.90 1.80
N TYR A 192 -9.40 -17.60 1.82
CA TYR A 192 -10.22 -16.55 1.21
C TYR A 192 -9.75 -16.26 -0.22
N ILE A 193 -10.61 -15.63 -1.01
CA ILE A 193 -10.29 -15.24 -2.40
C ILE A 193 -10.62 -13.75 -2.57
N PRO A 194 -9.61 -12.89 -2.84
CA PRO A 194 -9.88 -11.48 -3.12
C PRO A 194 -10.39 -11.30 -4.55
N GLU A 195 -11.34 -10.39 -4.74
CA GLU A 195 -11.81 -9.99 -6.08
C GLU A 195 -10.81 -9.02 -6.73
N LEU A 196 -10.63 -9.15 -8.04
CA LEU A 196 -9.82 -8.24 -8.83
C LEU A 196 -10.66 -7.03 -9.26
N VAL A 197 -10.17 -5.82 -8.97
CA VAL A 197 -10.77 -4.57 -9.46
C VAL A 197 -9.80 -3.82 -10.36
N GLU A 198 -10.32 -2.98 -11.26
CA GLU A 198 -9.46 -2.19 -12.14
C GLU A 198 -8.69 -1.13 -11.35
N GLY A 199 -7.35 -1.16 -11.45
CA GLY A 199 -6.45 -0.15 -10.90
C GLY A 199 -6.35 1.12 -11.76
N ASN A 200 -5.35 1.98 -11.49
CA ASN A 200 -4.99 3.09 -12.37
C ASN A 200 -3.48 3.12 -12.64
N ARG A 201 -3.10 3.49 -13.86
CA ARG A 201 -1.70 3.48 -14.31
C ARG A 201 -0.84 4.47 -13.53
N GLU A 202 -1.41 5.60 -13.13
CA GLU A 202 -0.75 6.64 -12.34
C GLU A 202 -0.44 6.18 -10.91
N ASN A 203 -1.11 5.14 -10.39
CA ASN A 203 -0.87 4.56 -9.07
C ASN A 203 0.46 3.78 -9.03
N LEU A 204 1.52 4.44 -9.46
CA LEU A 204 2.86 3.85 -9.44
C LEU A 204 3.40 3.77 -8.01
N LYS A 205 4.18 2.72 -7.73
CA LYS A 205 4.95 2.60 -6.50
C LYS A 205 6.29 3.32 -6.69
N ILE A 206 6.50 4.43 -6.00
CA ILE A 206 7.76 5.18 -6.09
C ILE A 206 8.90 4.32 -5.52
N THR A 207 9.78 3.85 -6.40
CA THR A 207 10.89 2.96 -6.06
C THR A 207 12.23 3.41 -6.67
N LEU A 208 12.18 4.15 -7.76
CA LEU A 208 13.33 4.65 -8.52
C LEU A 208 13.27 6.18 -8.63
N PRO A 209 14.42 6.87 -8.87
CA PRO A 209 14.43 8.32 -9.05
C PRO A 209 13.51 8.82 -10.17
N VAL A 210 13.34 8.07 -11.26
CA VAL A 210 12.44 8.43 -12.35
C VAL A 210 10.98 8.47 -11.89
N ASP A 211 10.59 7.62 -10.94
CA ASP A 211 9.23 7.59 -10.41
C ASP A 211 8.89 8.90 -9.67
N LEU A 212 9.89 9.53 -9.02
CA LEU A 212 9.72 10.84 -8.36
C LEU A 212 9.34 11.92 -9.37
N ALA A 213 10.06 11.99 -10.50
CA ALA A 213 9.79 12.99 -11.54
C ALA A 213 8.38 12.80 -12.12
N ILE A 214 7.97 11.56 -12.39
CA ILE A 214 6.63 11.24 -12.89
C ILE A 214 5.57 11.65 -11.85
N ALA A 215 5.78 11.27 -10.59
CA ALA A 215 4.83 11.60 -9.52
C ALA A 215 4.71 13.11 -9.30
N GLU A 216 5.82 13.85 -9.38
CA GLU A 216 5.81 15.31 -9.20
C GLU A 216 5.04 16.02 -10.31
N ILE A 217 5.19 15.58 -11.57
CA ILE A 217 4.41 16.13 -12.70
C ILE A 217 2.92 15.90 -12.47
N ARG A 218 2.54 14.68 -12.12
CA ARG A 218 1.13 14.30 -11.91
C ARG A 218 0.46 14.97 -10.70
N LEU A 219 1.23 15.34 -9.69
CA LEU A 219 0.71 16.06 -8.51
C LEU A 219 0.49 17.56 -8.78
N LYS A 220 1.08 18.09 -9.87
CA LYS A 220 0.94 19.50 -10.26
C LYS A 220 -0.16 19.72 -11.31
N GLU A 221 -0.70 18.67 -11.92
CA GLU A 221 -1.88 18.68 -12.79
C GLU A 221 -3.18 18.78 -11.98
#